data_51d5bbf274fcbd39c7e7cc45f3d8ea32
#
_entry.id   51d5bbf274fcbd39c7e7cc45f3d8ea32
#
_cell.length_a   1.000
_cell.length_b   1.000
_cell.length_c   1.000
_cell.angle_alpha   90.00
_cell.angle_beta   90.00
_cell.angle_gamma   90.00
#
_symmetry.space_group_name_H-M   'P 1'
#
loop_
_entity.id
_entity.type
_entity.pdbx_description
1 polymer ?
#
loop_
_entity_poly.entity_id
_entity_poly.type
_entity_poly.pdbx_seq_one_letter_code
_entity_poly.pdbx_strand_id
1 'polypeptide(L)'
;MTEILTDIIFDEQKQLATDIYLPQGNAKTKILLFWHGGGWFRGDKSSLKELCLMAANRGFLVFAPNYSLAPQATFPAAHEDSTNFVKWLLNSEYVAEGTQISQIGVSSGGTLALLVAGKYSFPTVTWSAPVSFSNWMQDHPTVKPSPQAHKDLGTEDLNEINDSFYKYFTLTYAGSPKMSTLKLIDAASYDYHNLHQLLMINSTDELAPTKYLLAFTNYLASQNLGIELKLIPGKRHAMAYASEYIDFSLTYLENSLMNNQQ
;
A
#
# COMPACT_ATOMS: atom_id res chain seq x y z
N MET A 1 20.57 -6.55 -18.41
CA MET A 1 20.25 -5.97 -17.09
C MET A 1 19.04 -5.09 -17.25
N THR A 2 18.13 -5.09 -16.30
CA THR A 2 16.98 -4.17 -16.28
C THR A 2 17.50 -2.73 -16.19
N GLU A 3 17.05 -1.86 -17.11
CA GLU A 3 17.35 -0.42 -17.06
C GLU A 3 16.46 0.22 -16.00
N ILE A 4 17.03 1.18 -15.25
CA ILE A 4 16.34 1.89 -14.17
C ILE A 4 16.48 3.38 -14.43
N LEU A 5 15.35 4.09 -14.54
CA LEU A 5 15.31 5.54 -14.52
C LEU A 5 15.02 5.97 -13.09
N THR A 6 15.94 6.68 -12.46
CA THR A 6 15.80 7.10 -11.06
C THR A 6 15.36 8.54 -10.95
N ASP A 7 14.61 8.84 -9.88
CA ASP A 7 14.23 10.20 -9.49
C ASP A 7 13.49 10.99 -10.58
N ILE A 8 12.61 10.32 -11.32
CA ILE A 8 11.73 10.99 -12.29
C ILE A 8 10.67 11.79 -11.52
N ILE A 9 10.75 13.12 -11.61
CA ILE A 9 9.84 14.04 -10.91
C ILE A 9 8.44 13.97 -11.53
N PHE A 10 7.44 13.69 -10.71
CA PHE A 10 6.03 13.71 -11.09
C PHE A 10 5.24 14.85 -10.43
N ASP A 11 5.77 15.46 -9.39
CA ASP A 11 5.23 16.65 -8.73
C ASP A 11 6.37 17.64 -8.47
N GLU A 12 6.46 18.66 -9.31
CA GLU A 12 7.49 19.71 -9.24
C GLU A 12 7.38 20.56 -7.96
N GLN A 13 6.16 20.78 -7.47
CA GLN A 13 5.93 21.65 -6.30
C GLN A 13 6.40 20.98 -5.02
N LYS A 14 6.13 19.69 -4.89
CA LYS A 14 6.49 18.88 -3.72
C LYS A 14 7.82 18.16 -3.89
N GLN A 15 8.45 18.25 -5.07
CA GLN A 15 9.66 17.51 -5.44
C GLN A 15 9.50 15.99 -5.21
N LEU A 16 8.33 15.46 -5.54
CA LEU A 16 8.08 14.03 -5.44
C LEU A 16 8.51 13.32 -6.72
N ALA A 17 9.24 12.21 -6.53
CA ALA A 17 9.83 11.44 -7.61
C ALA A 17 9.42 9.98 -7.56
N THR A 18 9.49 9.33 -8.72
CA THR A 18 9.34 7.88 -8.89
C THR A 18 10.60 7.29 -9.48
N ASP A 19 10.92 6.04 -9.14
CA ASP A 19 11.84 5.23 -9.92
C ASP A 19 11.04 4.36 -10.91
N ILE A 20 11.59 4.18 -12.12
CA ILE A 20 10.96 3.42 -13.19
C ILE A 20 11.89 2.27 -13.58
N TYR A 21 11.41 1.04 -13.49
CA TYR A 21 12.14 -0.17 -13.86
C TYR A 21 11.59 -0.69 -15.18
N LEU A 22 12.43 -0.65 -16.22
CA LEU A 22 12.00 -1.03 -17.57
C LEU A 22 12.08 -2.55 -17.76
N PRO A 23 11.04 -3.20 -18.29
CA PRO A 23 11.10 -4.63 -18.59
C PRO A 23 12.11 -4.91 -19.68
N GLN A 24 12.63 -6.14 -19.72
CA GLN A 24 13.44 -6.60 -20.87
C GLN A 24 12.53 -6.80 -22.09
N GLY A 25 12.90 -6.19 -23.21
CA GLY A 25 12.12 -6.24 -24.45
C GLY A 25 11.16 -5.06 -24.65
N ASN A 26 10.38 -5.09 -25.73
CA ASN A 26 9.56 -3.93 -26.15
C ASN A 26 8.14 -3.88 -25.57
N ALA A 27 7.71 -4.83 -24.79
CA ALA A 27 6.33 -4.89 -24.30
C ALA A 27 6.15 -4.03 -23.04
N LYS A 28 5.80 -2.75 -23.22
CA LYS A 28 5.47 -1.82 -22.13
C LYS A 28 3.94 -1.77 -21.86
N THR A 29 3.22 -2.85 -22.10
CA THR A 29 1.75 -2.88 -22.01
C THR A 29 1.21 -3.24 -20.64
N LYS A 30 2.07 -3.76 -19.73
CA LYS A 30 1.71 -4.10 -18.35
C LYS A 30 2.46 -3.18 -17.39
N ILE A 31 1.75 -2.29 -16.73
CA ILE A 31 2.30 -1.39 -15.70
C ILE A 31 2.00 -1.94 -14.31
N LEU A 32 3.00 -1.89 -13.44
CA LEU A 32 2.86 -2.17 -12.02
C LEU A 32 3.23 -0.93 -11.20
N LEU A 33 2.30 -0.44 -10.37
CA LEU A 33 2.58 0.54 -9.33
C LEU A 33 2.97 -0.18 -8.05
N PHE A 34 4.06 0.25 -7.41
CA PHE A 34 4.52 -0.38 -6.19
C PHE A 34 4.66 0.67 -5.07
N TRP A 35 3.72 0.65 -4.13
CA TRP A 35 3.61 1.63 -3.04
C TRP A 35 4.40 1.15 -1.82
N HIS A 36 5.41 1.92 -1.38
CA HIS A 36 6.21 1.56 -0.21
C HIS A 36 5.45 1.74 1.10
N GLY A 37 5.89 1.02 2.14
CA GLY A 37 5.39 1.15 3.50
C GLY A 37 6.13 2.21 4.32
N GLY A 38 5.91 2.20 5.63
CA GLY A 38 6.60 3.08 6.58
C GLY A 38 5.69 3.96 7.42
N GLY A 39 4.37 3.62 7.50
CA GLY A 39 3.41 4.33 8.34
C GLY A 39 3.21 5.80 7.95
N TRP A 40 3.49 6.16 6.71
CA TRP A 40 3.45 7.52 6.16
C TRP A 40 4.34 8.55 6.87
N PHE A 41 5.24 8.14 7.77
CA PHE A 41 6.19 9.04 8.43
C PHE A 41 7.66 8.71 8.13
N ARG A 42 7.90 7.59 7.48
CA ARG A 42 9.20 7.12 7.00
C ARG A 42 9.02 6.22 5.77
N GLY A 43 10.12 5.78 5.22
CA GLY A 43 10.14 4.93 4.03
C GLY A 43 10.56 5.71 2.79
N ASP A 44 10.92 4.96 1.77
CA ASP A 44 11.37 5.49 0.49
C ASP A 44 11.21 4.41 -0.58
N LYS A 45 10.98 4.83 -1.83
CA LYS A 45 10.87 3.98 -3.01
C LYS A 45 12.03 3.00 -3.19
N SER A 46 13.23 3.39 -2.77
CA SER A 46 14.43 2.54 -2.87
C SER A 46 14.34 1.25 -2.05
N SER A 47 13.51 1.22 -1.01
CA SER A 47 13.26 0.01 -0.21
C SER A 47 12.59 -1.12 -1.00
N LEU A 48 11.99 -0.80 -2.15
CA LEU A 48 11.30 -1.75 -3.03
C LEU A 48 12.17 -2.25 -4.20
N LYS A 49 13.41 -1.76 -4.33
CA LYS A 49 14.26 -1.97 -5.50
C LYS A 49 14.33 -3.42 -5.98
N GLU A 50 14.63 -4.37 -5.07
CA GLU A 50 14.77 -5.78 -5.43
C GLU A 50 13.45 -6.39 -5.93
N LEU A 51 12.34 -6.02 -5.31
CA LEU A 51 11.00 -6.48 -5.71
C LEU A 51 10.57 -5.88 -7.05
N CYS A 52 10.91 -4.61 -7.29
CA CYS A 52 10.68 -3.94 -8.57
C CYS A 52 11.49 -4.60 -9.69
N LEU A 53 12.75 -4.98 -9.44
CA LEU A 53 13.57 -5.74 -10.39
C LEU A 53 12.96 -7.11 -10.70
N MET A 54 12.45 -7.82 -9.70
CA MET A 54 11.75 -9.10 -9.91
C MET A 54 10.52 -8.93 -10.80
N ALA A 55 9.72 -7.90 -10.56
CA ALA A 55 8.53 -7.59 -11.37
C ALA A 55 8.91 -7.16 -12.81
N ALA A 56 9.95 -6.34 -12.97
CA ALA A 56 10.44 -5.93 -14.29
C ALA A 56 10.97 -7.12 -15.10
N ASN A 57 11.65 -8.07 -14.46
CA ASN A 57 12.10 -9.32 -15.09
C ASN A 57 10.92 -10.22 -15.53
N ARG A 58 9.72 -10.05 -14.95
CA ARG A 58 8.47 -10.70 -15.41
C ARG A 58 7.72 -9.90 -16.49
N GLY A 59 8.32 -8.82 -16.98
CA GLY A 59 7.78 -8.04 -18.09
C GLY A 59 6.86 -6.89 -17.68
N PHE A 60 6.80 -6.50 -16.39
CA PHE A 60 6.12 -5.29 -15.97
C PHE A 60 7.00 -4.05 -16.16
N LEU A 61 6.42 -2.96 -16.63
CA LEU A 61 6.98 -1.62 -16.48
C LEU A 61 6.61 -1.14 -15.07
N VAL A 62 7.59 -1.06 -14.17
CA VAL A 62 7.32 -0.84 -12.74
C VAL A 62 7.59 0.60 -12.36
N PHE A 63 6.65 1.20 -11.65
CA PHE A 63 6.78 2.52 -11.04
C PHE A 63 6.76 2.39 -9.51
N ALA A 64 7.78 2.92 -8.86
CA ALA A 64 7.85 3.01 -7.40
C ALA A 64 7.87 4.50 -7.00
N PRO A 65 6.72 5.13 -6.75
CA PRO A 65 6.67 6.54 -6.37
C PRO A 65 6.92 6.74 -4.88
N ASN A 66 7.57 7.85 -4.54
CA ASN A 66 7.53 8.44 -3.21
C ASN A 66 6.23 9.23 -3.02
N TYR A 67 5.89 9.51 -1.79
CA TYR A 67 4.78 10.37 -1.37
C TYR A 67 5.20 11.18 -0.15
N SER A 68 4.48 12.26 0.14
CA SER A 68 4.74 13.14 1.28
C SER A 68 4.66 12.40 2.61
N LEU A 69 5.61 12.69 3.50
CA LEU A 69 5.73 12.02 4.80
C LEU A 69 5.42 12.98 5.96
N ALA A 70 4.75 12.47 6.98
CA ALA A 70 4.56 13.14 8.25
C ALA A 70 5.90 13.16 9.06
N PRO A 71 6.08 14.15 9.95
CA PRO A 71 5.13 15.18 10.35
C PRO A 71 5.08 16.41 9.43
N GLN A 72 5.97 16.49 8.42
CA GLN A 72 6.04 17.64 7.51
C GLN A 72 4.76 17.78 6.68
N ALA A 73 4.15 16.66 6.31
CA ALA A 73 2.90 16.60 5.57
C ALA A 73 1.97 15.52 6.17
N THR A 74 0.98 15.97 6.91
CA THR A 74 -0.01 15.08 7.54
C THR A 74 -1.16 14.75 6.59
N PHE A 75 -2.07 13.88 7.02
CA PHE A 75 -3.29 13.55 6.26
C PHE A 75 -4.01 14.83 5.79
N PRO A 76 -4.41 14.92 4.51
CA PRO A 76 -4.49 13.84 3.52
C PRO A 76 -3.30 13.72 2.54
N ALA A 77 -2.14 14.33 2.82
CA ALA A 77 -1.06 14.53 1.86
C ALA A 77 -0.67 13.26 1.08
N ALA A 78 -0.28 12.15 1.73
CA ALA A 78 0.10 10.92 1.03
C ALA A 78 -1.05 10.32 0.21
N HIS A 79 -2.31 10.46 0.66
CA HIS A 79 -3.49 10.02 -0.08
C HIS A 79 -3.70 10.84 -1.36
N GLU A 80 -3.53 12.16 -1.28
CA GLU A 80 -3.59 13.05 -2.43
C GLU A 80 -2.44 12.79 -3.40
N ASP A 81 -1.22 12.62 -2.89
CA ASP A 81 -0.04 12.34 -3.70
C ASP A 81 -0.20 11.03 -4.48
N SER A 82 -0.75 9.98 -3.86
CA SER A 82 -0.98 8.71 -4.55
C SER A 82 -1.95 8.86 -5.73
N THR A 83 -3.02 9.63 -5.56
CA THR A 83 -3.97 9.90 -6.65
C THR A 83 -3.40 10.87 -7.70
N ASN A 84 -2.57 11.83 -7.31
CA ASN A 84 -1.90 12.75 -8.22
C ASN A 84 -0.84 12.04 -9.05
N PHE A 85 -0.09 11.09 -8.44
CA PHE A 85 0.82 10.23 -9.18
C PHE A 85 0.09 9.45 -10.29
N VAL A 86 -1.05 8.82 -9.96
CA VAL A 86 -1.83 8.10 -10.97
C VAL A 86 -2.31 9.02 -12.10
N LYS A 87 -2.77 10.23 -11.78
CA LYS A 87 -3.14 11.21 -12.81
C LYS A 87 -1.97 11.59 -13.70
N TRP A 88 -0.78 11.83 -13.11
CA TRP A 88 0.44 12.09 -13.86
C TRP A 88 0.77 10.92 -14.80
N LEU A 89 0.75 9.69 -14.28
CA LEU A 89 1.04 8.49 -15.06
C LEU A 89 0.07 8.34 -16.24
N LEU A 90 -1.23 8.48 -16.00
CA LEU A 90 -2.25 8.35 -17.05
C LEU A 90 -2.13 9.39 -18.19
N ASN A 91 -1.47 10.54 -17.91
CA ASN A 91 -1.20 11.59 -18.91
C ASN A 91 0.25 11.54 -19.43
N SER A 92 1.03 10.55 -19.07
CA SER A 92 2.43 10.40 -19.47
C SER A 92 2.56 9.58 -20.77
N GLU A 93 3.75 9.65 -21.39
CA GLU A 93 4.13 8.82 -22.55
C GLU A 93 4.20 7.31 -22.24
N TYR A 94 4.14 6.92 -20.97
CA TYR A 94 4.21 5.51 -20.56
C TYR A 94 2.88 4.78 -20.75
N VAL A 95 1.77 5.49 -20.88
CA VAL A 95 0.43 4.92 -21.03
C VAL A 95 -0.06 5.14 -22.46
N ALA A 96 -0.21 4.06 -23.20
CA ALA A 96 -0.77 4.03 -24.55
C ALA A 96 -2.08 3.24 -24.57
N GLU A 97 -2.76 3.23 -25.70
CA GLU A 97 -3.94 2.40 -25.91
C GLU A 97 -3.61 0.91 -25.63
N GLY A 98 -4.45 0.24 -24.85
CA GLY A 98 -4.25 -1.15 -24.46
C GLY A 98 -3.29 -1.36 -23.28
N THR A 99 -2.73 -0.28 -22.69
CA THR A 99 -1.93 -0.40 -21.46
C THR A 99 -2.80 -0.82 -20.28
N GLN A 100 -2.36 -1.87 -19.59
CA GLN A 100 -3.01 -2.40 -18.40
C GLN A 100 -2.20 -2.00 -17.17
N ILE A 101 -2.88 -1.49 -16.13
CA ILE A 101 -2.24 -1.02 -14.89
C ILE A 101 -2.72 -1.87 -13.75
N SER A 102 -1.79 -2.30 -12.92
CA SER A 102 -2.01 -3.04 -11.67
C SER A 102 -1.17 -2.46 -10.55
N GLN A 103 -1.37 -2.91 -9.32
CA GLN A 103 -0.61 -2.36 -8.20
C GLN A 103 -0.39 -3.33 -7.06
N ILE A 104 0.74 -3.12 -6.34
CA ILE A 104 1.04 -3.74 -5.05
C ILE A 104 1.29 -2.64 -4.02
N GLY A 105 0.69 -2.77 -2.84
CA GLY A 105 0.92 -1.84 -1.74
C GLY A 105 1.38 -2.56 -0.47
N VAL A 106 2.41 -2.00 0.17
CA VAL A 106 3.08 -2.58 1.33
C VAL A 106 2.72 -1.78 2.58
N SER A 107 2.14 -2.41 3.62
CA SER A 107 1.79 -1.74 4.88
C SER A 107 0.97 -0.46 4.62
N SER A 108 1.41 0.72 5.07
CA SER A 108 0.75 2.00 4.77
C SER A 108 0.60 2.29 3.27
N GLY A 109 1.51 1.83 2.42
CA GLY A 109 1.35 1.86 0.97
C GLY A 109 0.20 0.96 0.48
N GLY A 110 -0.13 -0.09 1.23
CA GLY A 110 -1.31 -0.93 0.97
C GLY A 110 -2.62 -0.16 1.17
N THR A 111 -2.71 0.71 2.18
CA THR A 111 -3.86 1.61 2.36
C THR A 111 -3.99 2.61 1.21
N LEU A 112 -2.86 3.15 0.69
CA LEU A 112 -2.87 3.99 -0.51
C LEU A 112 -3.32 3.20 -1.76
N ALA A 113 -2.85 1.95 -1.90
CA ALA A 113 -3.28 1.09 -2.99
C ALA A 113 -4.80 0.81 -2.95
N LEU A 114 -5.39 0.63 -1.75
CA LEU A 114 -6.84 0.47 -1.59
C LEU A 114 -7.60 1.72 -2.06
N LEU A 115 -7.13 2.92 -1.72
CA LEU A 115 -7.73 4.18 -2.20
C LEU A 115 -7.68 4.27 -3.73
N VAL A 116 -6.53 3.95 -4.31
CA VAL A 116 -6.33 3.96 -5.78
C VAL A 116 -7.21 2.91 -6.46
N ALA A 117 -7.32 1.69 -5.89
CA ALA A 117 -8.14 0.62 -6.43
C ALA A 117 -9.63 0.99 -6.54
N GLY A 118 -10.16 1.64 -5.51
CA GLY A 118 -11.55 2.11 -5.54
C GLY A 118 -11.82 3.15 -6.63
N LYS A 119 -10.82 4.00 -6.90
CA LYS A 119 -10.97 5.10 -7.85
C LYS A 119 -10.68 4.73 -9.31
N TYR A 120 -9.72 3.83 -9.56
CA TYR A 120 -9.18 3.58 -10.90
C TYR A 120 -9.35 2.15 -11.41
N SER A 121 -10.01 1.28 -10.68
CA SER A 121 -10.27 -0.11 -11.10
C SER A 121 -9.01 -0.96 -11.36
N PHE A 122 -7.88 -0.63 -10.74
CA PHE A 122 -6.65 -1.39 -10.94
C PHE A 122 -6.67 -2.69 -10.12
N PRO A 123 -6.38 -3.86 -10.73
CA PRO A 123 -6.10 -5.08 -9.97
C PRO A 123 -5.05 -4.81 -8.91
N THR A 124 -5.36 -5.19 -7.67
CA THR A 124 -4.61 -4.74 -6.50
C THR A 124 -4.22 -5.91 -5.61
N VAL A 125 -2.96 -5.89 -5.16
CA VAL A 125 -2.47 -6.73 -4.07
C VAL A 125 -2.04 -5.84 -2.92
N THR A 126 -2.41 -6.20 -1.70
CA THR A 126 -1.89 -5.54 -0.50
C THR A 126 -1.15 -6.52 0.39
N TRP A 127 -0.04 -6.07 0.98
CA TRP A 127 0.73 -6.81 1.97
C TRP A 127 0.65 -6.10 3.31
N SER A 128 0.00 -6.72 4.31
CA SER A 128 -0.15 -6.19 5.67
C SER A 128 -0.71 -4.76 5.71
N ALA A 129 -1.70 -4.45 4.87
CA ALA A 129 -2.31 -3.12 4.85
C ALA A 129 -3.10 -2.84 6.12
N PRO A 130 -2.82 -1.78 6.88
CA PRO A 130 -3.70 -1.33 7.95
C PRO A 130 -4.96 -0.70 7.34
N VAL A 131 -6.13 -1.11 7.83
CA VAL A 131 -7.43 -0.77 7.20
C VAL A 131 -8.41 -0.03 8.11
N SER A 132 -8.19 -0.02 9.44
CA SER A 132 -9.12 0.58 10.38
C SER A 132 -8.37 1.23 11.55
N PHE A 133 -8.23 2.53 11.48
CA PHE A 133 -7.52 3.35 12.47
C PHE A 133 -8.45 3.83 13.57
N SER A 134 -9.68 4.22 13.20
CA SER A 134 -10.66 4.73 14.15
C SER A 134 -11.12 3.65 15.15
N ASN A 135 -11.46 2.45 14.67
CA ASN A 135 -11.85 1.35 15.56
C ASN A 135 -10.67 0.86 16.40
N TRP A 136 -9.47 0.79 15.79
CA TRP A 136 -8.27 0.40 16.53
C TRP A 136 -8.02 1.36 17.71
N MET A 137 -8.12 2.67 17.48
CA MET A 137 -7.91 3.68 18.52
C MET A 137 -8.98 3.62 19.63
N GLN A 138 -10.22 3.26 19.30
CA GLN A 138 -11.29 3.04 20.28
C GLN A 138 -11.03 1.81 21.15
N ASP A 139 -10.54 0.74 20.54
CA ASP A 139 -10.24 -0.51 21.25
C ASP A 139 -8.97 -0.42 22.13
N HIS A 140 -8.07 0.54 21.84
CA HIS A 140 -6.77 0.69 22.50
C HIS A 140 -6.57 2.10 23.13
N PRO A 141 -7.48 2.58 23.98
CA PRO A 141 -7.43 3.96 24.50
C PRO A 141 -6.19 4.21 25.38
N THR A 142 -5.72 3.21 26.11
CA THR A 142 -4.63 3.32 27.10
C THR A 142 -3.23 3.08 26.53
N VAL A 143 -3.10 2.56 25.31
CA VAL A 143 -1.81 2.34 24.66
C VAL A 143 -1.06 3.67 24.55
N LYS A 144 0.22 3.69 24.92
CA LYS A 144 1.10 4.86 24.77
C LYS A 144 1.76 4.82 23.40
N PRO A 145 1.66 5.89 22.58
CA PRO A 145 2.32 5.91 21.29
C PRO A 145 3.84 6.04 21.42
N SER A 146 4.60 5.21 20.72
CA SER A 146 6.05 5.33 20.65
C SER A 146 6.60 4.76 19.32
N PRO A 147 7.57 5.43 18.67
CA PRO A 147 8.30 4.86 17.54
C PRO A 147 9.39 3.88 17.96
N GLN A 148 9.74 3.83 19.26
CA GLN A 148 10.80 3.01 19.85
C GLN A 148 10.29 2.35 21.16
N ALA A 149 9.12 1.70 21.10
CA ALA A 149 8.42 1.19 22.28
C ALA A 149 9.27 0.25 23.14
N HIS A 150 10.09 -0.62 22.53
CA HIS A 150 11.06 -1.44 23.25
C HIS A 150 11.91 -0.60 24.24
N LYS A 151 12.44 0.52 23.78
CA LYS A 151 13.27 1.42 24.58
C LYS A 151 12.45 2.27 25.54
N ASP A 152 11.38 2.89 25.04
CA ASP A 152 10.62 3.91 25.77
C ASP A 152 9.75 3.29 26.88
N LEU A 153 9.25 2.07 26.66
CA LEU A 153 8.41 1.35 27.61
C LEU A 153 9.16 0.25 28.38
N GLY A 154 10.38 -0.08 27.95
CA GLY A 154 11.18 -1.15 28.58
C GLY A 154 10.55 -2.54 28.42
N THR A 155 9.80 -2.77 27.34
CA THR A 155 9.09 -4.04 27.08
C THR A 155 9.71 -4.83 25.96
N GLU A 156 9.69 -6.17 26.10
CA GLU A 156 10.03 -7.14 25.05
C GLU A 156 8.77 -7.78 24.42
N ASP A 157 7.58 -7.44 24.92
CA ASP A 157 6.32 -7.94 24.37
C ASP A 157 6.07 -7.33 22.99
N LEU A 158 6.10 -8.16 21.95
CA LEU A 158 5.90 -7.74 20.57
C LEU A 158 4.52 -7.13 20.31
N ASN A 159 3.49 -7.55 21.06
CA ASN A 159 2.15 -6.98 20.89
C ASN A 159 2.13 -5.55 21.46
N GLU A 160 2.74 -5.34 22.63
CA GLU A 160 2.87 -4.01 23.24
C GLU A 160 3.69 -3.06 22.36
N ILE A 161 4.78 -3.58 21.77
CA ILE A 161 5.63 -2.84 20.81
C ILE A 161 4.84 -2.48 19.56
N ASN A 162 4.12 -3.44 18.96
CA ASN A 162 3.31 -3.23 17.77
C ASN A 162 2.18 -2.24 18.02
N ASP A 163 1.45 -2.36 19.12
CA ASP A 163 0.35 -1.46 19.47
C ASP A 163 0.84 -0.04 19.69
N SER A 164 1.94 0.13 20.42
CA SER A 164 2.59 1.42 20.64
C SER A 164 3.01 2.08 19.31
N PHE A 165 3.60 1.30 18.43
CA PHE A 165 4.04 1.76 17.13
C PHE A 165 2.85 2.07 16.21
N TYR A 166 1.79 1.23 16.22
CA TYR A 166 0.57 1.47 15.47
C TYR A 166 -0.08 2.80 15.85
N LYS A 167 -0.20 3.05 17.16
CA LYS A 167 -0.73 4.31 17.67
C LYS A 167 0.12 5.51 17.26
N TYR A 168 1.45 5.35 17.34
CA TYR A 168 2.39 6.41 17.00
C TYR A 168 2.26 6.84 15.53
N PHE A 169 2.38 5.92 14.58
CA PHE A 169 2.34 6.32 13.17
C PHE A 169 0.95 6.83 12.77
N THR A 170 -0.11 6.26 13.32
CA THR A 170 -1.48 6.71 13.08
C THR A 170 -1.65 8.17 13.50
N LEU A 171 -1.27 8.53 14.73
CA LEU A 171 -1.40 9.91 15.23
C LEU A 171 -0.46 10.88 14.51
N THR A 172 0.76 10.44 14.20
CA THR A 172 1.74 11.24 13.48
C THR A 172 1.23 11.60 12.08
N TYR A 173 0.68 10.63 11.34
CA TYR A 173 0.13 10.88 10.02
C TYR A 173 -1.20 11.66 10.08
N ALA A 174 -2.10 11.29 10.96
CA ALA A 174 -3.37 12.00 11.10
C ALA A 174 -3.19 13.49 11.45
N GLY A 175 -2.07 13.86 12.12
CA GLY A 175 -1.82 15.21 12.62
C GLY A 175 -2.84 15.64 13.69
N SER A 176 -3.74 14.74 14.09
CA SER A 176 -4.83 15.01 15.01
C SER A 176 -5.36 13.71 15.63
N PRO A 177 -5.68 13.67 16.92
CA PRO A 177 -6.33 12.52 17.54
C PRO A 177 -7.85 12.47 17.30
N LYS A 178 -8.41 13.40 16.52
CA LYS A 178 -9.85 13.48 16.28
C LYS A 178 -10.37 12.26 15.55
N MET A 179 -11.40 11.64 16.10
CA MET A 179 -12.04 10.46 15.52
C MET A 179 -12.56 10.70 14.09
N SER A 180 -13.02 11.93 13.79
CA SER A 180 -13.45 12.32 12.44
C SER A 180 -12.31 12.23 11.41
N THR A 181 -11.09 12.62 11.78
CA THR A 181 -9.91 12.50 10.91
C THR A 181 -9.53 11.03 10.71
N LEU A 182 -9.51 10.25 11.79
CA LEU A 182 -9.17 8.82 11.73
C LEU A 182 -10.13 8.03 10.83
N LYS A 183 -11.44 8.35 10.90
CA LYS A 183 -12.45 7.74 10.03
C LYS A 183 -12.24 8.04 8.54
N LEU A 184 -11.66 9.20 8.20
CA LEU A 184 -11.33 9.52 6.80
C LEU A 184 -10.11 8.74 6.30
N ILE A 185 -9.24 8.27 7.20
CA ILE A 185 -8.08 7.41 6.87
C ILE A 185 -8.51 5.94 6.78
N ASP A 186 -9.59 5.53 7.45
CA ASP A 186 -10.09 4.15 7.41
C ASP A 186 -10.39 3.72 5.98
N ALA A 187 -9.90 2.55 5.58
CA ALA A 187 -10.13 2.02 4.24
C ALA A 187 -11.64 1.89 3.90
N ALA A 188 -12.48 1.61 4.89
CA ALA A 188 -13.94 1.55 4.70
C ALA A 188 -14.59 2.90 4.35
N SER A 189 -13.85 4.03 4.42
CA SER A 189 -14.35 5.34 4.01
C SER A 189 -14.17 5.62 2.51
N TYR A 190 -13.39 4.79 1.81
CA TYR A 190 -13.14 4.98 0.39
C TYR A 190 -14.30 4.46 -0.45
N ASP A 191 -14.45 5.02 -1.63
CA ASP A 191 -15.42 4.53 -2.61
C ASP A 191 -14.84 3.35 -3.39
N TYR A 192 -15.53 2.21 -3.41
CA TYR A 192 -15.08 0.98 -4.05
C TYR A 192 -15.94 0.55 -5.23
N HIS A 193 -16.79 1.43 -5.78
CA HIS A 193 -17.66 1.05 -6.91
C HIS A 193 -16.88 0.59 -8.17
N ASN A 194 -15.60 0.98 -8.29
CA ASN A 194 -14.71 0.53 -9.37
C ASN A 194 -13.79 -0.64 -8.96
N LEU A 195 -13.91 -1.17 -7.75
CA LEU A 195 -13.07 -2.28 -7.32
C LEU A 195 -13.53 -3.58 -7.97
N HIS A 196 -12.66 -4.24 -8.73
CA HIS A 196 -12.97 -5.52 -9.38
C HIS A 196 -12.14 -6.69 -8.85
N GLN A 197 -10.88 -6.44 -8.51
CA GLN A 197 -9.94 -7.52 -8.16
C GLN A 197 -9.01 -7.05 -7.05
N LEU A 198 -9.14 -7.70 -5.90
CA LEU A 198 -8.33 -7.41 -4.71
C LEU A 198 -7.87 -8.70 -4.06
N LEU A 199 -6.56 -8.83 -3.89
CA LEU A 199 -5.92 -9.83 -3.05
C LEU A 199 -5.28 -9.15 -1.84
N MET A 200 -5.66 -9.56 -0.64
CA MET A 200 -5.04 -9.10 0.61
C MET A 200 -4.23 -10.23 1.24
N ILE A 201 -2.96 -9.97 1.56
CA ILE A 201 -2.05 -10.92 2.22
C ILE A 201 -1.62 -10.32 3.56
N ASN A 202 -1.89 -11.03 4.65
CA ASN A 202 -1.52 -10.63 6.02
C ASN A 202 -1.05 -11.83 6.82
N SER A 203 -0.19 -11.60 7.81
CA SER A 203 0.05 -12.61 8.86
C SER A 203 -1.09 -12.62 9.89
N THR A 204 -1.26 -13.73 10.59
CA THR A 204 -2.37 -13.91 11.54
C THR A 204 -2.22 -13.10 12.83
N ASP A 205 -0.96 -12.76 13.20
CA ASP A 205 -0.62 -12.07 14.46
C ASP A 205 0.51 -11.06 14.20
N GLU A 206 0.16 -9.89 13.66
CA GLU A 206 1.12 -8.89 13.22
C GLU A 206 0.69 -7.45 13.55
N LEU A 207 1.51 -6.45 13.15
CA LEU A 207 1.27 -5.02 13.35
C LEU A 207 -0.07 -4.53 12.80
N ALA A 208 -0.52 -5.05 11.63
CA ALA A 208 -1.85 -4.76 11.07
C ALA A 208 -2.85 -5.86 11.51
N PRO A 209 -3.62 -5.66 12.61
CA PRO A 209 -4.32 -6.76 13.26
C PRO A 209 -5.42 -7.38 12.38
N THR A 210 -5.41 -8.69 12.29
CA THR A 210 -6.34 -9.51 11.48
C THR A 210 -7.82 -9.24 11.82
N LYS A 211 -8.14 -8.89 13.06
CA LYS A 211 -9.50 -8.52 13.49
C LYS A 211 -10.10 -7.43 12.59
N TYR A 212 -9.35 -6.37 12.32
CA TYR A 212 -9.84 -5.23 11.51
C TYR A 212 -9.81 -5.56 10.02
N LEU A 213 -8.85 -6.37 9.58
CA LEU A 213 -8.81 -6.87 8.21
C LEU A 213 -10.08 -7.69 7.90
N LEU A 214 -10.46 -8.64 8.76
CA LEU A 214 -11.67 -9.45 8.59
C LEU A 214 -12.95 -8.59 8.62
N ALA A 215 -12.99 -7.57 9.49
CA ALA A 215 -14.12 -6.63 9.48
C ALA A 215 -14.21 -5.85 8.16
N PHE A 216 -13.07 -5.43 7.61
CA PHE A 216 -13.01 -4.74 6.33
C PHE A 216 -13.40 -5.66 5.16
N THR A 217 -12.92 -6.92 5.14
CA THR A 217 -13.32 -7.87 4.11
C THR A 217 -14.82 -8.19 4.15
N ASN A 218 -15.41 -8.29 5.35
CA ASN A 218 -16.86 -8.40 5.51
C ASN A 218 -17.60 -7.16 4.98
N TYR A 219 -17.08 -5.97 5.22
CA TYR A 219 -17.64 -4.73 4.66
C TYR A 219 -17.65 -4.78 3.12
N LEU A 220 -16.53 -5.14 2.47
CA LEU A 220 -16.46 -5.25 1.02
C LEU A 220 -17.44 -6.32 0.48
N ALA A 221 -17.52 -7.47 1.12
CA ALA A 221 -18.45 -8.52 0.76
C ALA A 221 -19.93 -8.06 0.88
N SER A 222 -20.26 -7.23 1.88
CA SER A 222 -21.61 -6.65 2.02
C SER A 222 -21.96 -5.67 0.90
N GLN A 223 -20.95 -5.11 0.21
CA GLN A 223 -21.11 -4.28 -0.99
C GLN A 223 -21.11 -5.11 -2.29
N ASN A 224 -21.17 -6.44 -2.18
CA ASN A 224 -21.11 -7.40 -3.31
C ASN A 224 -19.79 -7.31 -4.11
N LEU A 225 -18.69 -6.99 -3.43
CA LEU A 225 -17.36 -6.91 -4.01
C LEU A 225 -16.59 -8.21 -3.79
N GLY A 226 -16.02 -8.77 -4.86
CA GLY A 226 -15.18 -9.97 -4.81
C GLY A 226 -13.78 -9.63 -4.28
N ILE A 227 -13.33 -10.40 -3.28
CA ILE A 227 -12.00 -10.26 -2.69
C ILE A 227 -11.38 -11.62 -2.45
N GLU A 228 -10.06 -11.68 -2.53
CA GLU A 228 -9.27 -12.81 -2.07
C GLU A 228 -8.50 -12.43 -0.82
N LEU A 229 -8.51 -13.28 0.19
CA LEU A 229 -7.76 -13.09 1.43
C LEU A 229 -6.84 -14.28 1.67
N LYS A 230 -5.54 -13.99 1.83
CA LYS A 230 -4.53 -14.98 2.22
C LYS A 230 -3.97 -14.65 3.59
N LEU A 231 -4.25 -15.49 4.58
CA LEU A 231 -3.65 -15.40 5.91
C LEU A 231 -2.43 -16.32 6.00
N ILE A 232 -1.32 -15.75 6.46
CA ILE A 232 -0.04 -16.44 6.67
C ILE A 232 0.12 -16.67 8.17
N PRO A 233 0.37 -17.91 8.65
CA PRO A 233 0.63 -18.14 10.06
C PRO A 233 1.85 -17.36 10.57
N GLY A 234 1.72 -16.74 11.75
CA GLY A 234 2.83 -16.07 12.44
C GLY A 234 2.74 -14.55 12.49
N LYS A 235 3.89 -13.91 12.74
CA LYS A 235 4.00 -12.49 13.13
C LYS A 235 4.72 -11.61 12.12
N ARG A 236 5.05 -12.13 10.94
CA ARG A 236 5.80 -11.39 9.94
C ARG A 236 4.96 -10.26 9.33
N HIS A 237 5.48 -9.06 9.28
CA HIS A 237 4.81 -7.91 8.70
C HIS A 237 5.39 -7.55 7.32
N ALA A 238 4.54 -7.50 6.30
CA ALA A 238 4.82 -6.95 4.97
C ALA A 238 6.17 -7.40 4.37
N MET A 239 7.20 -6.56 4.41
CA MET A 239 8.50 -6.84 3.82
C MET A 239 9.17 -8.11 4.37
N ALA A 240 8.82 -8.55 5.58
CA ALA A 240 9.39 -9.77 6.17
C ALA A 240 8.93 -11.07 5.48
N TYR A 241 7.93 -11.02 4.59
CA TYR A 241 7.52 -12.15 3.76
C TYR A 241 7.48 -11.81 2.26
N ALA A 242 7.88 -10.61 1.88
CA ALA A 242 7.76 -10.11 0.51
C ALA A 242 8.41 -11.00 -0.54
N SER A 243 9.65 -11.47 -0.30
CA SER A 243 10.38 -12.34 -1.23
C SER A 243 9.71 -13.70 -1.45
N GLU A 244 8.92 -14.17 -0.49
CA GLU A 244 8.18 -15.43 -0.55
C GLU A 244 6.86 -15.28 -1.34
N TYR A 245 6.26 -14.08 -1.30
CA TYR A 245 4.93 -13.84 -1.88
C TYR A 245 4.91 -12.95 -3.12
N ILE A 246 6.06 -12.43 -3.55
CA ILE A 246 6.11 -11.56 -4.75
C ILE A 246 5.66 -12.33 -6.00
N ASP A 247 6.16 -13.52 -6.26
CA ASP A 247 5.80 -14.31 -7.44
C ASP A 247 4.32 -14.71 -7.44
N PHE A 248 3.77 -15.06 -6.28
CA PHE A 248 2.34 -15.34 -6.11
C PHE A 248 1.51 -14.09 -6.44
N SER A 249 1.92 -12.92 -5.93
CA SER A 249 1.25 -11.65 -6.17
C SER A 249 1.29 -11.23 -7.65
N LEU A 250 2.45 -11.37 -8.30
CA LEU A 250 2.60 -11.06 -9.71
C LEU A 250 1.77 -11.99 -10.59
N THR A 251 1.71 -13.30 -10.27
CA THR A 251 0.86 -14.26 -10.97
C THR A 251 -0.63 -13.91 -10.82
N TYR A 252 -1.07 -13.53 -9.62
CA TYR A 252 -2.43 -13.04 -9.41
C TYR A 252 -2.75 -11.83 -10.31
N LEU A 253 -1.86 -10.83 -10.34
CA LEU A 253 -2.06 -9.64 -11.16
C LEU A 253 -2.06 -9.96 -12.66
N GLU A 254 -1.18 -10.84 -13.15
CA GLU A 254 -1.17 -11.26 -14.55
C GLU A 254 -2.48 -11.92 -14.97
N ASN A 255 -3.00 -12.83 -14.15
CA ASN A 255 -4.30 -13.48 -14.39
C ASN A 255 -5.45 -12.47 -14.37
N SER A 256 -5.39 -11.52 -13.47
CA SER A 256 -6.38 -10.44 -13.33
C SER A 256 -6.40 -9.53 -14.57
N LEU A 257 -5.23 -9.19 -15.11
CA LEU A 257 -5.13 -8.37 -16.32
C LEU A 257 -5.64 -9.11 -17.58
N MET A 258 -5.46 -10.43 -17.66
CA MET A 258 -5.98 -11.23 -18.77
C MET A 258 -7.51 -11.32 -18.77
N ASN A 259 -8.13 -11.44 -17.59
CA ASN A 259 -9.59 -11.54 -17.47
C ASN A 259 -10.32 -10.22 -17.80
N ASN A 260 -9.66 -9.08 -17.71
CA ASN A 260 -10.22 -7.77 -18.08
C ASN A 260 -10.25 -7.53 -19.61
N GLN A 261 -9.77 -8.47 -20.43
CA GLN A 261 -9.81 -8.39 -21.91
C GLN A 261 -11.03 -9.09 -22.52
N GLN A 262 -11.85 -9.75 -21.72
CA GLN A 262 -13.09 -10.42 -22.13
C GLN A 262 -14.31 -9.56 -21.81
#